data_d66724dfeac45c44ba34ab773d406756
#
_entry.id   d66724dfeac45c44ba34ab773d406756
#
_cell.length_a   1.000
_cell.length_b   1.000
_cell.length_c   1.000
_cell.angle_alpha   90.00
_cell.angle_beta   90.00
_cell.angle_gamma   90.00
#
_symmetry.space_group_name_H-M   'P 1'
#
loop_
_entity.id
_entity.type
_entity.pdbx_description
1 polymer ?
#
loop_
_entity_poly.entity_id
_entity_poly.type
_entity_poly.pdbx_seq_one_letter_code
_entity_poly.pdbx_strand_id
1 'polypeptide(L)'
;MAGKLNEMNLPRFPRLSDDEVRLLIQAAQEGNNEARERMIHCNLRLVFHLIQRFANRGYELEDLFQIGTIGLMKAIDKFNTDYGVQFSTYAVPKISGEIRRFLRDDGSIKVSRVLKERAFTIGAARSKLMHLLGREPSISEISEFTGISQEEIVEAETATAATESMQSEIGED
;
A
#
# COMPACT_ATOMS: atom_id res chain seq x y z
N MET A 1 -2.74 -18.66 8.52
CA MET A 1 -1.75 -17.93 7.70
C MET A 1 -0.88 -16.93 8.49
N ALA A 2 -0.64 -17.16 9.78
CA ALA A 2 0.24 -16.34 10.61
C ALA A 2 1.73 -16.78 10.60
N GLY A 3 2.06 -17.87 9.89
CA GLY A 3 3.38 -18.50 9.94
C GLY A 3 4.51 -17.78 9.19
N LYS A 4 4.24 -17.16 8.04
CA LYS A 4 5.30 -16.52 7.22
C LYS A 4 5.83 -15.19 7.79
N LEU A 5 5.07 -14.54 8.65
CA LEU A 5 5.46 -13.27 9.29
C LEU A 5 6.56 -13.43 10.35
N ASN A 6 6.71 -14.65 10.92
CA ASN A 6 7.70 -14.93 11.98
C ASN A 6 9.08 -15.31 11.41
N GLU A 7 9.19 -15.51 10.09
CA GLU A 7 10.42 -15.95 9.42
C GLU A 7 11.34 -14.80 9.00
N MET A 8 10.87 -13.56 8.95
CA MET A 8 11.75 -12.40 8.81
C MET A 8 12.51 -12.18 10.13
N ASN A 9 13.62 -12.88 10.28
CA ASN A 9 14.51 -12.78 11.43
C ASN A 9 15.25 -11.43 11.40
N LEU A 10 14.52 -10.34 11.70
CA LEU A 10 15.12 -9.01 11.73
C LEU A 10 16.08 -8.91 12.91
N PRO A 11 17.33 -8.51 12.68
CA PRO A 11 18.29 -8.27 13.74
C PRO A 11 17.72 -7.30 14.78
N ARG A 12 17.96 -7.58 16.06
CA ARG A 12 17.52 -6.68 17.14
C ARG A 12 18.52 -5.55 17.28
N PHE A 13 18.21 -4.44 16.69
CA PHE A 13 18.95 -3.20 16.94
C PHE A 13 18.38 -2.45 18.15
N PRO A 14 19.24 -1.81 18.96
CA PRO A 14 18.79 -1.00 20.10
C PRO A 14 17.93 0.17 19.62
N ARG A 15 17.00 0.59 20.46
CA ARG A 15 16.26 1.83 20.23
C ARG A 15 17.21 3.01 20.35
N LEU A 16 17.14 3.91 19.37
CA LEU A 16 17.85 5.17 19.40
C LEU A 16 17.07 6.20 20.24
N SER A 17 17.77 7.01 21.00
CA SER A 17 17.22 8.22 21.61
C SER A 17 16.96 9.29 20.57
N ASP A 18 16.12 10.28 20.89
CA ASP A 18 15.82 11.38 19.96
C ASP A 18 17.07 12.19 19.59
N ASP A 19 18.03 12.34 20.50
CA ASP A 19 19.31 13.01 20.23
C ASP A 19 20.20 12.18 19.30
N GLU A 20 20.28 10.85 19.50
CA GLU A 20 21.01 9.97 18.59
C GLU A 20 20.40 9.99 17.19
N VAL A 21 19.07 9.99 17.08
CA VAL A 21 18.35 10.09 15.81
C VAL A 21 18.72 11.38 15.08
N ARG A 22 18.74 12.54 15.78
CA ARG A 22 19.12 13.83 15.20
C ARG A 22 20.54 13.81 14.66
N LEU A 23 21.50 13.37 15.49
CA LEU A 23 22.91 13.29 15.09
C LEU A 23 23.14 12.37 13.89
N LEU A 24 22.51 11.19 13.90
CA LEU A 24 22.65 10.22 12.82
C LEU A 24 22.00 10.73 11.51
N ILE A 25 20.87 11.41 11.59
CA ILE A 25 20.21 11.97 10.39
C ILE A 25 21.06 13.10 9.81
N GLN A 26 21.58 14.01 10.63
CA GLN A 26 22.47 15.07 10.16
C GLN A 26 23.70 14.50 9.48
N ALA A 27 24.39 13.55 10.13
CA ALA A 27 25.54 12.89 9.54
C ALA A 27 25.20 12.15 8.23
N ALA A 28 24.05 11.45 8.17
CA ALA A 28 23.60 10.76 6.97
C ALA A 28 23.34 11.74 5.81
N GLN A 29 22.73 12.88 6.08
CA GLN A 29 22.46 13.92 5.09
C GLN A 29 23.72 14.63 4.60
N GLU A 30 24.78 14.64 5.42
CA GLU A 30 26.13 15.11 5.06
C GLU A 30 26.94 14.06 4.29
N GLY A 31 26.37 12.88 4.02
CA GLY A 31 26.99 11.82 3.22
C GLY A 31 27.66 10.71 4.02
N ASN A 32 27.49 10.65 5.33
CA ASN A 32 28.00 9.54 6.14
C ASN A 32 27.13 8.28 5.94
N ASN A 33 27.64 7.31 5.18
CA ASN A 33 26.96 6.07 4.86
C ASN A 33 26.73 5.19 6.11
N GLU A 34 27.66 5.14 7.05
CA GLU A 34 27.52 4.34 8.28
C GLU A 34 26.37 4.87 9.15
N ALA A 35 26.25 6.18 9.29
CA ALA A 35 25.14 6.81 10.00
C ALA A 35 23.81 6.52 9.31
N ARG A 36 23.78 6.57 7.98
CA ARG A 36 22.60 6.25 7.16
C ARG A 36 22.18 4.80 7.33
N GLU A 37 23.08 3.85 7.23
CA GLU A 37 22.83 2.43 7.43
C GLU A 37 22.32 2.14 8.85
N ARG A 38 22.94 2.74 9.86
CA ARG A 38 22.51 2.59 11.25
C ARG A 38 21.07 3.09 11.45
N MET A 39 20.73 4.24 10.86
CA MET A 39 19.37 4.77 10.90
C MET A 39 18.37 3.82 10.22
N ILE A 40 18.72 3.25 9.07
CA ILE A 40 17.88 2.28 8.38
C ILE A 40 17.67 1.06 9.27
N HIS A 41 18.74 0.41 9.72
CA HIS A 41 18.66 -0.83 10.50
C HIS A 41 17.87 -0.69 11.79
N CYS A 42 18.07 0.40 12.54
CA CYS A 42 17.35 0.65 13.78
C CYS A 42 15.84 0.89 13.58
N ASN A 43 15.43 1.24 12.35
CA ASN A 43 14.02 1.53 12.01
C ASN A 43 13.35 0.48 11.11
N LEU A 44 14.01 -0.63 10.74
CA LEU A 44 13.40 -1.69 9.93
C LEU A 44 12.15 -2.31 10.59
N ARG A 45 12.12 -2.37 11.93
CA ARG A 45 10.94 -2.85 12.67
C ARG A 45 9.71 -1.97 12.46
N LEU A 46 9.91 -0.67 12.28
CA LEU A 46 8.82 0.26 11.94
C LEU A 46 8.24 -0.09 10.57
N VAL A 47 9.09 -0.34 9.58
CA VAL A 47 8.67 -0.81 8.24
C VAL A 47 7.89 -2.11 8.37
N PHE A 48 8.43 -3.09 9.10
CA PHE A 48 7.80 -4.39 9.29
C PHE A 48 6.38 -4.29 9.89
N HIS A 49 6.20 -3.46 10.92
CA HIS A 49 4.86 -3.23 11.48
C HIS A 49 3.89 -2.55 10.52
N LEU A 50 4.40 -1.68 9.65
CA LEU A 50 3.55 -0.97 8.68
C LEU A 50 3.09 -1.87 7.55
N ILE A 51 3.96 -2.75 7.02
CA ILE A 51 3.59 -3.65 5.91
C ILE A 51 2.50 -4.64 6.30
N GLN A 52 2.40 -5.03 7.57
CA GLN A 52 1.34 -5.92 8.06
C GLN A 52 -0.08 -5.39 7.75
N ARG A 53 -0.26 -4.07 7.69
CA ARG A 53 -1.53 -3.44 7.33
C ARG A 53 -1.88 -3.60 5.84
N PHE A 54 -0.91 -3.98 5.04
CA PHE A 54 -1.03 -4.20 3.60
C PHE A 54 -0.93 -5.69 3.23
N ALA A 55 -0.70 -6.57 4.21
CA ALA A 55 -0.81 -8.01 4.04
C ALA A 55 -2.21 -8.37 3.50
N ASN A 56 -2.35 -9.42 2.75
CA ASN A 56 -3.60 -9.88 2.11
C ASN A 56 -4.07 -9.03 0.90
N ARG A 57 -3.15 -8.32 0.24
CA ARG A 57 -3.45 -7.59 -1.00
C ARG A 57 -2.85 -8.24 -2.25
N GLY A 58 -2.49 -9.52 -2.17
CA GLY A 58 -1.95 -10.28 -3.30
C GLY A 58 -0.47 -10.02 -3.61
N TYR A 59 0.27 -9.41 -2.69
CA TYR A 59 1.71 -9.13 -2.83
C TYR A 59 2.51 -9.89 -1.77
N GLU A 60 3.71 -10.32 -2.13
CA GLU A 60 4.64 -10.91 -1.17
C GLU A 60 5.10 -9.87 -0.13
N LEU A 61 5.21 -10.31 1.13
CA LEU A 61 5.60 -9.41 2.21
C LEU A 61 7.01 -8.87 2.05
N GLU A 62 7.89 -9.63 1.41
CA GLU A 62 9.25 -9.24 1.09
C GLU A 62 9.29 -8.04 0.13
N ASP A 63 8.43 -8.03 -0.90
CA ASP A 63 8.33 -6.91 -1.83
C ASP A 63 7.82 -5.66 -1.12
N LEU A 64 6.77 -5.79 -0.33
CA LEU A 64 6.24 -4.69 0.47
C LEU A 64 7.27 -4.16 1.47
N PHE A 65 8.11 -5.05 2.04
CA PHE A 65 9.18 -4.67 2.95
C PHE A 65 10.28 -3.88 2.23
N GLN A 66 10.69 -4.29 1.03
CA GLN A 66 11.65 -3.56 0.21
C GLN A 66 11.13 -2.15 -0.14
N ILE A 67 9.89 -2.06 -0.63
CA ILE A 67 9.24 -0.78 -0.95
C ILE A 67 9.10 0.10 0.29
N GLY A 68 8.69 -0.46 1.42
CA GLY A 68 8.63 0.25 2.70
C GLY A 68 9.99 0.75 3.15
N THR A 69 11.05 -0.02 2.92
CA THR A 69 12.44 0.37 3.23
C THR A 69 12.89 1.53 2.35
N ILE A 70 12.52 1.56 1.06
CA ILE A 70 12.76 2.72 0.18
C ILE A 70 12.06 3.96 0.75
N GLY A 71 10.82 3.82 1.23
CA GLY A 71 10.09 4.91 1.89
C GLY A 71 10.79 5.42 3.15
N LEU A 72 11.37 4.52 3.95
CA LEU A 72 12.19 4.85 5.12
C LEU A 72 13.46 5.61 4.73
N MET A 73 14.19 5.16 3.72
CA MET A 73 15.39 5.83 3.20
C MET A 73 15.07 7.26 2.76
N LYS A 74 14.00 7.45 1.99
CA LYS A 74 13.52 8.78 1.58
C LYS A 74 13.12 9.65 2.78
N ALA A 75 12.62 9.04 3.85
CA ALA A 75 12.30 9.77 5.08
C ALA A 75 13.58 10.25 5.79
N ILE A 76 14.62 9.42 5.88
CA ILE A 76 15.92 9.80 6.47
C ILE A 76 16.55 10.94 5.68
N ASP A 77 16.57 10.83 4.35
CA ASP A 77 17.20 11.81 3.47
C ASP A 77 16.51 13.20 3.51
N LYS A 78 15.22 13.26 3.88
CA LYS A 78 14.41 14.49 3.81
C LYS A 78 13.87 15.00 5.14
N PHE A 79 14.17 14.31 6.24
CA PHE A 79 13.69 14.75 7.55
C PHE A 79 14.44 16.00 8.00
N ASN A 80 13.68 17.03 8.39
CA ASN A 80 14.26 18.20 9.03
C ASN A 80 14.19 18.04 10.55
N THR A 81 15.36 18.01 11.18
CA THR A 81 15.53 17.83 12.63
C THR A 81 15.04 19.04 13.44
N ASP A 82 14.84 20.20 12.81
CA ASP A 82 14.43 21.44 13.47
C ASP A 82 12.91 21.50 13.77
N TYR A 83 12.12 20.61 13.15
CA TYR A 83 10.67 20.62 13.34
C TYR A 83 10.18 20.19 14.74
N GLY A 84 11.04 19.71 15.61
CA GLY A 84 10.70 19.33 16.98
C GLY A 84 9.72 18.15 17.10
N VAL A 85 9.52 17.40 16.01
CA VAL A 85 8.68 16.18 15.97
C VAL A 85 9.55 14.93 15.96
N GLN A 86 9.02 13.83 16.45
CA GLN A 86 9.72 12.54 16.37
C GLN A 86 9.87 12.08 14.93
N PHE A 87 11.02 11.48 14.60
CA PHE A 87 11.28 10.92 13.27
C PHE A 87 10.19 9.93 12.81
N SER A 88 9.71 9.07 13.71
CA SER A 88 8.65 8.10 13.40
C SER A 88 7.36 8.76 12.90
N THR A 89 6.98 9.92 13.47
CA THR A 89 5.80 10.68 13.05
C THR A 89 5.92 11.14 11.59
N TYR A 90 7.11 11.48 11.13
CA TYR A 90 7.39 11.85 9.75
C TYR A 90 7.55 10.62 8.84
N ALA A 91 8.23 9.58 9.32
CA ALA A 91 8.56 8.39 8.52
C ALA A 91 7.33 7.54 8.19
N VAL A 92 6.39 7.35 9.13
CA VAL A 92 5.19 6.52 8.94
C VAL A 92 4.37 6.92 7.70
N PRO A 93 3.96 8.18 7.50
CA PRO A 93 3.24 8.58 6.29
C PRO A 93 4.08 8.42 5.01
N LYS A 94 5.40 8.62 5.06
CA LYS A 94 6.30 8.44 3.91
C LYS A 94 6.39 6.98 3.49
N ILE A 95 6.63 6.07 4.44
CA ILE A 95 6.67 4.62 4.21
C ILE A 95 5.34 4.14 3.64
N SER A 96 4.23 4.48 4.31
CA SER A 96 2.89 4.09 3.86
C SER A 96 2.53 4.68 2.50
N GLY A 97 3.02 5.87 2.19
CA GLY A 97 2.84 6.53 0.90
C GLY A 97 3.53 5.78 -0.24
N GLU A 98 4.78 5.33 -0.04
CA GLU A 98 5.51 4.53 -1.05
C GLU A 98 4.83 3.18 -1.27
N ILE A 99 4.41 2.49 -0.20
CA ILE A 99 3.69 1.23 -0.33
C ILE A 99 2.37 1.41 -1.10
N ARG A 100 1.56 2.42 -0.76
CA ARG A 100 0.31 2.70 -1.50
C ARG A 100 0.56 3.05 -2.95
N ARG A 101 1.63 3.78 -3.23
CA ARG A 101 2.03 4.11 -4.60
C ARG A 101 2.37 2.85 -5.37
N PHE A 102 3.21 1.98 -4.80
CA PHE A 102 3.56 0.69 -5.41
C PHE A 102 2.29 -0.14 -5.69
N LEU A 103 1.44 -0.36 -4.69
CA LEU A 103 0.19 -1.12 -4.84
C LEU A 103 -0.76 -0.56 -5.91
N ARG A 104 -0.71 0.75 -6.16
CA ARG A 104 -1.49 1.39 -7.23
C ARG A 104 -0.85 1.21 -8.59
N ASP A 105 0.49 1.30 -8.65
CA ASP A 105 1.23 1.40 -9.92
C ASP A 105 1.65 0.00 -10.45
N ASP A 106 1.75 -1.01 -9.56
CA ASP A 106 2.23 -2.37 -9.86
C ASP A 106 1.11 -3.38 -10.17
N GLY A 107 -0.14 -2.95 -10.24
CA GLY A 107 -1.22 -3.84 -10.70
C GLY A 107 -0.88 -4.37 -12.10
N SER A 108 -0.85 -5.70 -12.27
CA SER A 108 -0.47 -6.43 -13.48
C SER A 108 -1.25 -6.05 -14.75
N ILE A 109 -2.34 -5.32 -14.59
CA ILE A 109 -3.03 -4.56 -15.63
C ILE A 109 -3.22 -3.16 -15.08
N LYS A 110 -2.67 -2.14 -15.77
CA LYS A 110 -2.92 -0.72 -15.47
C LYS A 110 -4.37 -0.39 -15.79
N VAL A 111 -5.28 -0.87 -14.96
CA VAL A 111 -6.63 -0.33 -14.96
C VAL A 111 -6.51 1.13 -14.54
N SER A 112 -6.91 2.05 -15.40
CA SER A 112 -6.79 3.48 -15.13
C SER A 112 -7.48 3.81 -13.81
N ARG A 113 -6.98 4.81 -13.10
CA ARG A 113 -7.60 5.27 -11.84
C ARG A 113 -9.10 5.53 -12.02
N VAL A 114 -9.48 6.06 -13.16
CA VAL A 114 -10.87 6.35 -13.53
C VAL A 114 -11.70 5.06 -13.59
N LEU A 115 -11.18 3.99 -14.18
CA LEU A 115 -11.89 2.70 -14.24
C LEU A 115 -12.04 2.06 -12.87
N LYS A 116 -11.03 2.16 -12.00
CA LYS A 116 -11.13 1.66 -10.61
C LYS A 116 -12.15 2.45 -9.78
N GLU A 117 -12.17 3.77 -9.91
CA GLU A 117 -13.17 4.63 -9.25
C GLU A 117 -14.58 4.34 -9.76
N ARG A 118 -14.74 4.13 -11.08
CA ARG A 118 -16.02 3.71 -11.70
C ARG A 118 -16.47 2.34 -11.21
N ALA A 119 -15.60 1.34 -11.20
CA ALA A 119 -15.92 0.00 -10.71
C ALA A 119 -16.36 0.03 -9.23
N PHE A 120 -15.73 0.84 -8.40
CA PHE A 120 -16.15 1.03 -7.02
C PHE A 120 -17.55 1.66 -6.91
N THR A 121 -17.83 2.69 -7.71
CA THR A 121 -19.14 3.34 -7.77
C THR A 121 -20.23 2.39 -8.24
N ILE A 122 -19.94 1.60 -9.28
CA ILE A 122 -20.84 0.57 -9.83
C ILE A 122 -21.13 -0.52 -8.77
N GLY A 123 -20.11 -1.01 -8.08
CA GLY A 123 -20.27 -2.01 -7.01
C GLY A 123 -21.12 -1.52 -5.84
N ALA A 124 -20.93 -0.28 -5.41
CA ALA A 124 -21.75 0.34 -4.38
C ALA A 124 -23.22 0.53 -4.82
N ALA A 125 -23.44 0.95 -6.06
CA ALA A 125 -24.77 1.11 -6.64
C ALA A 125 -25.48 -0.24 -6.78
N ARG A 126 -24.77 -1.28 -7.25
CA ARG A 126 -25.30 -2.66 -7.38
C ARG A 126 -25.76 -3.19 -6.03
N SER A 127 -24.93 -3.07 -4.99
CA SER A 127 -25.29 -3.52 -3.63
C SER A 127 -26.53 -2.81 -3.10
N LYS A 128 -26.63 -1.51 -3.32
CA LYS A 128 -27.78 -0.70 -2.89
C LYS A 128 -29.05 -1.05 -3.63
N LEU A 129 -28.99 -1.21 -4.95
CA LEU A 129 -30.11 -1.60 -5.78
C LEU A 129 -30.56 -3.05 -5.49
N MET A 130 -29.62 -3.97 -5.26
CA MET A 130 -29.92 -5.34 -4.85
C MET A 130 -30.73 -5.37 -3.54
N HIS A 131 -30.36 -4.51 -2.60
CA HIS A 131 -31.13 -4.41 -1.34
C HIS A 131 -32.54 -3.82 -1.55
N LEU A 132 -32.70 -2.86 -2.47
CA LEU A 132 -33.99 -2.20 -2.74
C LEU A 132 -34.92 -3.07 -3.59
N LEU A 133 -34.36 -3.77 -4.58
CA LEU A 133 -35.15 -4.55 -5.55
C LEU A 133 -35.38 -6.00 -5.11
N GLY A 134 -34.60 -6.51 -4.15
CA GLY A 134 -34.63 -7.93 -3.74
C GLY A 134 -34.12 -8.90 -4.81
N ARG A 135 -33.52 -8.40 -5.88
CA ARG A 135 -32.92 -9.15 -6.99
C ARG A 135 -31.68 -8.43 -7.53
N GLU A 136 -30.91 -9.13 -8.35
CA GLU A 136 -29.78 -8.50 -9.03
C GLU A 136 -30.25 -7.42 -10.01
N PRO A 137 -29.69 -6.19 -9.94
CA PRO A 137 -30.04 -5.10 -10.83
C PRO A 137 -29.44 -5.32 -12.23
N SER A 138 -30.18 -4.92 -13.26
CA SER A 138 -29.67 -4.90 -14.63
C SER A 138 -28.69 -3.73 -14.86
N ILE A 139 -27.87 -3.83 -15.91
CA ILE A 139 -26.94 -2.77 -16.31
C ILE A 139 -27.68 -1.45 -16.56
N SER A 140 -28.90 -1.53 -17.12
CA SER A 140 -29.75 -0.34 -17.37
C SER A 140 -30.14 0.36 -16.07
N GLU A 141 -30.54 -0.40 -15.05
CA GLU A 141 -30.92 0.12 -13.72
C GLU A 141 -29.72 0.74 -13.00
N ILE A 142 -28.53 0.11 -13.13
CA ILE A 142 -27.28 0.68 -12.59
C ILE A 142 -26.92 1.98 -13.33
N SER A 143 -27.08 2.02 -14.65
CA SER A 143 -26.84 3.19 -15.48
C SER A 143 -27.75 4.36 -15.10
N GLU A 144 -29.04 4.13 -14.94
CA GLU A 144 -30.00 5.15 -14.48
C GLU A 144 -29.67 5.66 -13.07
N PHE A 145 -29.25 4.76 -12.18
CA PHE A 145 -28.97 5.12 -10.80
C PHE A 145 -27.65 5.91 -10.64
N THR A 146 -26.62 5.58 -11.44
CA THR A 146 -25.27 6.17 -11.31
C THR A 146 -25.02 7.33 -12.29
N GLY A 147 -25.79 7.41 -13.39
CA GLY A 147 -25.52 8.32 -14.49
C GLY A 147 -24.34 7.90 -15.38
N ILE A 148 -23.77 6.70 -15.15
CA ILE A 148 -22.68 6.13 -15.96
C ILE A 148 -23.31 5.40 -17.15
N SER A 149 -22.76 5.56 -18.36
CA SER A 149 -23.29 4.86 -19.54
C SER A 149 -23.14 3.35 -19.43
N GLN A 150 -24.01 2.60 -20.12
CA GLN A 150 -23.97 1.13 -20.10
C GLN A 150 -22.63 0.60 -20.64
N GLU A 151 -22.07 1.27 -21.67
CA GLU A 151 -20.77 0.91 -22.23
C GLU A 151 -19.64 1.08 -21.20
N GLU A 152 -19.64 2.19 -20.46
CA GLU A 152 -18.65 2.45 -19.41
C GLU A 152 -18.77 1.49 -18.22
N ILE A 153 -19.99 1.02 -17.92
CA ILE A 153 -20.23 -0.02 -16.89
C ILE A 153 -19.62 -1.34 -17.33
N VAL A 154 -19.90 -1.78 -18.57
CA VAL A 154 -19.34 -3.03 -19.12
C VAL A 154 -17.82 -2.97 -19.21
N GLU A 155 -17.25 -1.82 -19.63
CA GLU A 155 -15.80 -1.62 -19.68
C GLU A 155 -15.16 -1.73 -18.29
N ALA A 156 -15.74 -1.10 -17.27
CA ALA A 156 -15.23 -1.14 -15.91
C ALA A 156 -15.32 -2.54 -15.29
N GLU A 157 -16.42 -3.27 -15.53
CA GLU A 157 -16.60 -4.64 -15.04
C GLU A 157 -15.66 -5.63 -15.74
N THR A 158 -15.49 -5.51 -17.05
CA THR A 158 -14.56 -6.35 -17.82
C THR A 158 -13.11 -6.13 -17.37
N ALA A 159 -12.72 -4.88 -17.15
CA ALA A 159 -11.38 -4.53 -16.69
C ALA A 159 -11.07 -5.06 -15.27
N THR A 160 -12.07 -5.10 -14.39
CA THR A 160 -11.93 -5.65 -13.03
C THR A 160 -11.99 -7.18 -13.01
N ALA A 161 -12.86 -7.80 -13.80
CA ALA A 161 -12.96 -9.26 -13.91
C ALA A 161 -11.66 -9.88 -14.47
N ALA A 162 -10.99 -9.22 -15.41
CA ALA A 162 -9.69 -9.66 -15.94
C ALA A 162 -8.58 -9.66 -14.89
N THR A 163 -8.65 -8.76 -13.89
CA THR A 163 -7.69 -8.73 -12.78
C THR A 163 -7.96 -9.78 -11.71
N GLU A 164 -9.23 -10.12 -11.48
CA GLU A 164 -9.60 -11.17 -10.52
C GLU A 164 -9.32 -12.57 -11.08
N SER A 165 -9.55 -12.80 -12.36
CA SER A 165 -9.34 -14.10 -13.03
C SER A 165 -7.85 -14.53 -13.07
N MET A 166 -6.90 -13.59 -13.05
CA MET A 166 -5.47 -13.91 -13.03
C MET A 166 -4.94 -14.19 -11.60
N GLN A 167 -5.72 -13.92 -10.56
CA GLN A 167 -5.38 -14.18 -9.15
C GLN A 167 -6.09 -15.39 -8.56
N SER A 168 -7.04 -16.01 -9.28
CA SER A 168 -7.64 -17.27 -8.84
C SER A 168 -6.63 -18.40 -9.04
N GLU A 169 -6.16 -19.00 -7.95
CA GLU A 169 -5.40 -20.25 -7.98
C GLU A 169 -6.20 -21.29 -8.79
N ILE A 170 -5.57 -21.84 -9.82
CA ILE A 170 -6.07 -23.03 -10.51
C ILE A 170 -5.97 -24.14 -9.48
N GLY A 171 -7.10 -24.52 -8.89
CA GLY A 171 -7.16 -25.68 -8.02
C GLY A 171 -6.69 -26.89 -8.82
N GLU A 172 -5.59 -27.50 -8.40
CA GLU A 172 -5.21 -28.83 -8.85
C GLU A 172 -6.23 -29.82 -8.26
N ASP A 173 -6.92 -30.54 -9.16
CA ASP A 173 -7.63 -31.79 -8.86
C ASP A 173 -6.64 -32.93 -8.63
#